data_adbc156bcb2520ecce2bbcd9cc02f715
#
_entry.id   adbc156bcb2520ecce2bbcd9cc02f715
#
_cell.length_a   1.000
_cell.length_b   1.000
_cell.length_c   1.000
_cell.angle_alpha   90.00
_cell.angle_beta   90.00
_cell.angle_gamma   90.00
#
_symmetry.space_group_name_H-M   'P 1'
#
loop_
_entity.id
_entity.type
_entity.pdbx_description
1 polymer ?
#
loop_
_entity_poly.entity_id
_entity_poly.type
_entity_poly.pdbx_seq_one_letter_code
_entity_poly.pdbx_strand_id
1 'polypeptide(L)'
;AMIRNSGKMWNMDGELQDAKAVIPESTYAYIYQEVIDYCKEHGALDPTKIGSVSNVGLMAQKAEEYGSHDKTYEMQYGGYMRVIDEADGKILFEHAVEEGDIWRMCQVKDAPIQDWVKLAVTRARKTGAPAVFWLDKNRPHEAQLIIKVNEYLKVHDTEGLTILIMSPAEATRYSLEVINEGKDVISVTGNVLRDYLTDLFPILEVGTSAKMLSIVPLM
;
A
#
# COMPACT_ATOMS: atom_id res chain seq x y z
N ALA A 1 -9.42 8.30 -1.03
CA ALA A 1 -8.34 9.21 -0.61
C ALA A 1 -8.00 10.22 -1.70
N MET A 2 -7.36 11.30 -1.32
CA MET A 2 -6.86 12.31 -2.26
C MET A 2 -5.35 12.39 -2.11
N ILE A 3 -4.63 12.08 -3.15
CA ILE A 3 -3.18 12.24 -3.17
C ILE A 3 -2.87 13.66 -3.59
N ARG A 4 -2.26 14.41 -2.69
CA ARG A 4 -1.66 15.69 -3.01
C ARG A 4 -0.33 15.44 -3.70
N ASN A 5 -0.29 15.66 -4.99
CA ASN A 5 0.93 15.51 -5.76
C ASN A 5 1.81 16.76 -5.55
N SER A 6 2.79 16.65 -4.67
CA SER A 6 3.78 17.69 -4.42
C SER A 6 5.16 17.17 -4.80
N GLY A 7 5.88 17.88 -5.64
CA GLY A 7 7.21 17.50 -6.13
C GLY A 7 7.40 17.98 -7.56
N LYS A 8 8.19 17.28 -8.34
CA LYS A 8 8.55 17.67 -9.71
C LYS A 8 7.89 16.78 -10.75
N MET A 9 7.55 17.38 -11.88
CA MET A 9 7.09 16.68 -13.09
C MET A 9 7.57 17.42 -14.34
N TRP A 10 7.70 16.73 -15.44
CA TRP A 10 7.95 17.31 -16.75
C TRP A 10 6.63 17.79 -17.35
N ASN A 11 6.56 19.06 -17.72
CA ASN A 11 5.39 19.65 -18.35
C ASN A 11 5.32 19.37 -19.86
N MET A 12 4.28 19.84 -20.52
CA MET A 12 4.09 19.69 -21.97
C MET A 12 5.21 20.30 -22.80
N ASP A 13 5.89 21.34 -22.30
CA ASP A 13 6.99 21.99 -22.98
C ASP A 13 8.33 21.27 -22.76
N GLY A 14 8.34 20.17 -22.01
CA GLY A 14 9.54 19.42 -21.66
C GLY A 14 10.40 20.11 -20.59
N GLU A 15 9.80 20.93 -19.75
CA GLU A 15 10.46 21.61 -18.64
C GLU A 15 10.09 20.98 -17.32
N LEU A 16 11.07 20.89 -16.41
CA LEU A 16 10.85 20.36 -15.06
C LEU A 16 10.23 21.43 -14.16
N GLN A 17 9.00 21.21 -13.72
CA GLN A 17 8.25 22.13 -12.88
C GLN A 17 7.68 21.46 -11.63
N ASP A 18 7.20 22.28 -10.70
CA ASP A 18 6.47 21.79 -9.53
C ASP A 18 5.11 21.24 -9.94
N ALA A 19 4.80 20.02 -9.51
CA ALA A 19 3.49 19.44 -9.72
C ALA A 19 2.45 20.12 -8.83
N LYS A 20 1.30 20.44 -9.40
CA LYS A 20 0.16 21.09 -8.73
C LYS A 20 -1.12 20.26 -8.83
N ALA A 21 -1.00 18.97 -9.09
CA ALA A 21 -2.15 18.10 -9.25
C ALA A 21 -2.63 17.53 -7.91
N VAL A 22 -3.93 17.39 -7.78
CA VAL A 22 -4.58 16.60 -6.73
C VAL A 22 -5.23 15.42 -7.42
N ILE A 23 -4.76 14.21 -7.13
CA ILE A 23 -5.17 12.99 -7.81
C ILE A 23 -6.06 12.19 -6.86
N PRO A 24 -7.30 11.84 -7.25
CA PRO A 24 -8.11 10.91 -6.49
C PRO A 24 -7.44 9.54 -6.47
N GLU A 25 -7.32 8.97 -5.27
CA GLU A 25 -6.78 7.63 -5.05
C GLU A 25 -7.88 6.75 -4.44
N SER A 26 -8.24 5.69 -5.12
CA SER A 26 -9.30 4.76 -4.70
C SER A 26 -8.91 3.29 -4.82
N THR A 27 -7.63 3.02 -5.10
CA THR A 27 -7.11 1.68 -5.40
C THR A 27 -7.47 0.64 -4.33
N TYR A 28 -7.42 1.04 -3.05
CA TYR A 28 -7.70 0.17 -1.92
C TYR A 28 -8.96 0.60 -1.13
N ALA A 29 -9.81 1.45 -1.70
CA ALA A 29 -11.00 1.97 -0.99
C ALA A 29 -11.95 0.85 -0.52
N TYR A 30 -11.95 -0.30 -1.19
CA TYR A 30 -12.78 -1.45 -0.84
C TYR A 30 -12.46 -2.06 0.54
N ILE A 31 -11.27 -1.81 1.11
CA ILE A 31 -10.95 -2.27 2.48
C ILE A 31 -11.86 -1.62 3.53
N TYR A 32 -12.32 -0.39 3.30
CA TYR A 32 -13.30 0.26 4.18
C TYR A 32 -14.64 -0.47 4.16
N GLN A 33 -15.03 -1.01 3.00
CA GLN A 33 -16.24 -1.81 2.89
C GLN A 33 -16.12 -3.11 3.69
N GLU A 34 -14.94 -3.77 3.65
CA GLU A 34 -14.68 -4.96 4.47
C GLU A 34 -14.84 -4.68 5.98
N VAL A 35 -14.36 -3.54 6.46
CA VAL A 35 -14.54 -3.12 7.86
C VAL A 35 -16.02 -2.90 8.18
N ILE A 36 -16.75 -2.23 7.29
CA ILE A 36 -18.19 -1.99 7.46
C ILE A 36 -18.96 -3.31 7.52
N ASP A 37 -18.67 -4.23 6.61
CA ASP A 37 -19.36 -5.52 6.53
C ASP A 37 -19.01 -6.40 7.74
N TYR A 38 -17.76 -6.41 8.15
CA TYR A 38 -17.35 -7.07 9.39
C TYR A 38 -18.10 -6.53 10.62
N CYS A 39 -18.21 -5.20 10.75
CA CYS A 39 -18.94 -4.61 11.86
C CYS A 39 -20.44 -4.86 11.80
N LYS A 40 -21.04 -5.00 10.61
CA LYS A 40 -22.45 -5.41 10.47
C LYS A 40 -22.67 -6.85 10.94
N GLU A 41 -21.71 -7.73 10.69
CA GLU A 41 -21.78 -9.16 11.05
C GLU A 41 -21.50 -9.40 12.54
N HIS A 42 -20.54 -8.66 13.14
CA HIS A 42 -20.01 -8.95 14.47
C HIS A 42 -20.32 -7.83 15.51
N GLY A 43 -20.90 -6.72 15.09
CA GLY A 43 -21.08 -5.54 15.92
C GLY A 43 -19.83 -4.64 15.94
N ALA A 44 -19.92 -3.54 16.68
CA ALA A 44 -18.81 -2.61 16.83
C ALA A 44 -17.69 -3.21 17.66
N LEU A 45 -16.45 -2.95 17.25
CA LEU A 45 -15.25 -3.34 18.01
C LEU A 45 -15.18 -2.58 19.33
N ASP A 46 -14.88 -3.28 20.42
CA ASP A 46 -14.69 -2.68 21.74
C ASP A 46 -13.22 -2.23 21.89
N PRO A 47 -12.92 -0.91 21.84
CA PRO A 47 -11.55 -0.40 21.88
C PRO A 47 -10.81 -0.70 23.19
N THR A 48 -11.51 -1.18 24.21
CA THR A 48 -10.89 -1.59 25.48
C THR A 48 -10.41 -3.04 25.49
N LYS A 49 -10.77 -3.81 24.46
CA LYS A 49 -10.49 -5.25 24.38
C LYS A 49 -9.73 -5.66 23.14
N ILE A 50 -9.86 -4.89 22.04
CA ILE A 50 -9.21 -5.23 20.77
C ILE A 50 -7.68 -5.09 20.89
N GLY A 51 -6.98 -5.92 20.09
CA GLY A 51 -5.56 -5.78 19.84
C GLY A 51 -5.26 -4.63 18.88
N SER A 52 -4.02 -4.55 18.45
CA SER A 52 -3.46 -3.48 17.64
C SER A 52 -2.96 -3.98 16.28
N VAL A 53 -3.04 -3.14 15.26
CA VAL A 53 -2.46 -3.40 13.93
C VAL A 53 -1.27 -2.47 13.72
N SER A 54 -0.08 -3.01 13.95
CA SER A 54 1.16 -2.29 13.61
C SER A 54 1.47 -2.42 12.12
N ASN A 55 2.26 -1.49 11.57
CA ASN A 55 2.60 -1.50 10.15
C ASN A 55 4.10 -1.60 9.89
N VAL A 56 4.46 -2.38 8.87
CA VAL A 56 5.78 -2.43 8.24
C VAL A 56 5.61 -2.01 6.79
N GLY A 57 5.92 -0.76 6.49
CA GLY A 57 5.79 -0.20 5.14
C GLY A 57 7.03 -0.41 4.28
N LEU A 58 6.83 -0.67 2.99
CA LEU A 58 7.89 -0.66 1.99
C LEU A 58 8.27 0.80 1.67
N MET A 59 9.14 1.39 2.48
CA MET A 59 9.45 2.82 2.46
C MET A 59 10.89 3.16 2.11
N ALA A 60 11.77 2.16 2.09
CA ALA A 60 13.18 2.41 1.95
C ALA A 60 13.51 2.90 0.52
N GLN A 61 14.37 3.91 0.44
CA GLN A 61 15.10 4.38 -0.73
C GLN A 61 14.40 4.17 -2.09
N LYS A 62 13.53 5.09 -2.49
CA LYS A 62 12.90 5.13 -3.82
C LYS A 62 11.93 3.99 -4.13
N ALA A 63 11.33 3.38 -3.13
CA ALA A 63 10.13 2.57 -3.29
C ALA A 63 8.92 3.49 -3.42
N GLU A 64 8.89 4.28 -4.51
CA GLU A 64 7.87 5.30 -4.74
C GLU A 64 6.69 4.69 -5.50
N GLU A 65 5.54 4.62 -4.85
CA GLU A 65 4.29 4.21 -5.49
C GLU A 65 3.45 5.42 -5.91
N TYR A 66 3.56 6.55 -5.21
CA TYR A 66 2.86 7.78 -5.53
C TYR A 66 3.66 9.03 -5.13
N GLY A 67 3.14 10.19 -5.47
CA GLY A 67 3.84 11.46 -5.39
C GLY A 67 4.49 11.80 -6.74
N SER A 68 4.74 13.05 -7.06
CA SER A 68 5.44 13.43 -8.27
C SER A 68 6.95 13.35 -8.09
N HIS A 69 7.65 13.00 -9.15
CA HIS A 69 9.10 12.91 -9.21
C HIS A 69 9.60 13.09 -10.66
N ASP A 70 10.90 12.98 -10.86
CA ASP A 70 11.58 13.15 -12.15
C ASP A 70 11.17 12.16 -13.27
N LYS A 71 10.32 11.18 -12.97
CA LYS A 71 9.75 10.24 -13.93
C LYS A 71 8.24 10.41 -14.09
N THR A 72 7.74 11.59 -13.84
CA THR A 72 6.35 11.98 -14.08
C THR A 72 6.32 12.97 -15.24
N TYR A 73 5.50 12.67 -16.24
CA TYR A 73 5.43 13.41 -17.51
C TYR A 73 3.99 13.80 -17.81
N GLU A 74 3.78 15.03 -18.25
CA GLU A 74 2.55 15.47 -18.88
C GLU A 74 2.69 15.30 -20.39
N MET A 75 1.73 14.62 -21.01
CA MET A 75 1.79 14.28 -22.44
C MET A 75 1.43 15.47 -23.31
N GLN A 76 2.34 15.87 -24.17
CA GLN A 76 2.13 16.97 -25.13
C GLN A 76 1.20 16.56 -26.28
N TYR A 77 1.20 15.30 -26.67
CA TYR A 77 0.42 14.75 -27.77
C TYR A 77 -0.13 13.37 -27.43
N GLY A 78 -1.24 13.01 -28.07
CA GLY A 78 -1.71 11.64 -28.06
C GLY A 78 -0.75 10.69 -28.80
N GLY A 79 -0.66 9.45 -28.36
CA GLY A 79 0.22 8.44 -28.95
C GLY A 79 0.52 7.29 -27.99
N TYR A 80 1.79 6.89 -27.95
CA TYR A 80 2.24 5.79 -27.08
C TYR A 80 3.45 6.21 -26.25
N MET A 81 3.33 6.09 -24.93
CA MET A 81 4.48 6.15 -24.03
C MET A 81 5.13 4.77 -23.97
N ARG A 82 6.43 4.71 -24.19
CA ARG A 82 7.20 3.45 -24.19
C ARG A 82 8.31 3.48 -23.16
N VAL A 83 8.48 2.38 -22.47
CA VAL A 83 9.68 2.10 -21.68
C VAL A 83 10.54 1.11 -22.47
N ILE A 84 11.73 1.53 -22.81
CA ILE A 84 12.65 0.78 -23.70
C ILE A 84 13.90 0.41 -22.89
N ASP A 85 14.32 -0.84 -23.00
CA ASP A 85 15.64 -1.26 -22.48
C ASP A 85 16.73 -0.66 -23.39
N GLU A 86 17.60 0.15 -22.81
CA GLU A 86 18.65 0.83 -23.55
C GLU A 86 19.72 -0.14 -24.09
N ALA A 87 19.88 -1.31 -23.46
CA ALA A 87 20.90 -2.26 -23.82
C ALA A 87 20.62 -2.98 -25.15
N ASP A 88 19.37 -3.31 -25.41
CA ASP A 88 18.96 -4.11 -26.58
C ASP A 88 17.84 -3.48 -27.42
N GLY A 89 17.32 -2.33 -27.01
CA GLY A 89 16.22 -1.61 -27.67
C GLY A 89 14.86 -2.27 -27.50
N LYS A 90 14.71 -3.23 -26.60
CA LYS A 90 13.46 -3.94 -26.37
C LYS A 90 12.43 -3.05 -25.65
N ILE A 91 11.22 -3.03 -26.20
CA ILE A 91 10.10 -2.38 -25.53
C ILE A 91 9.65 -3.24 -24.35
N LEU A 92 9.78 -2.71 -23.13
CA LEU A 92 9.37 -3.37 -21.88
C LEU A 92 7.90 -3.09 -21.58
N PHE A 93 7.45 -1.85 -21.78
CA PHE A 93 6.07 -1.41 -21.61
C PHE A 93 5.67 -0.45 -22.70
N GLU A 94 4.42 -0.50 -23.11
CA GLU A 94 3.79 0.43 -24.03
C GLU A 94 2.38 0.76 -23.55
N HIS A 95 2.08 2.06 -23.43
CA HIS A 95 0.78 2.56 -23.00
C HIS A 95 0.28 3.60 -23.98
N ALA A 96 -0.97 3.46 -24.44
CA ALA A 96 -1.64 4.52 -25.17
C ALA A 96 -1.90 5.71 -24.23
N VAL A 97 -1.66 6.90 -24.69
CA VAL A 97 -1.83 8.15 -23.95
C VAL A 97 -2.50 9.21 -24.83
N GLU A 98 -3.22 10.13 -24.21
CA GLU A 98 -3.83 11.29 -24.85
C GLU A 98 -3.10 12.58 -24.43
N GLU A 99 -3.35 13.66 -25.15
CA GLU A 99 -2.84 14.99 -24.80
C GLU A 99 -3.34 15.38 -23.40
N GLY A 100 -2.43 15.85 -22.55
CA GLY A 100 -2.73 16.22 -21.15
C GLY A 100 -2.72 15.08 -20.16
N ASP A 101 -2.57 13.83 -20.60
CA ASP A 101 -2.40 12.70 -19.69
C ASP A 101 -1.12 12.86 -18.84
N ILE A 102 -1.20 12.41 -17.60
CA ILE A 102 -0.04 12.33 -16.71
C ILE A 102 0.41 10.88 -16.61
N TRP A 103 1.57 10.60 -17.19
CA TRP A 103 2.20 9.29 -17.11
C TRP A 103 3.34 9.29 -16.10
N ARG A 104 3.43 8.23 -15.32
CA ARG A 104 4.47 8.07 -14.31
C ARG A 104 5.06 6.68 -14.34
N MET A 105 6.38 6.61 -14.15
CA MET A 105 7.09 5.37 -13.87
C MET A 105 7.54 5.32 -12.42
N CYS A 106 7.11 4.30 -11.68
CA CYS A 106 7.62 3.98 -10.36
C CYS A 106 8.55 2.76 -10.44
N GLN A 107 9.60 2.76 -9.65
CA GLN A 107 10.57 1.67 -9.60
C GLN A 107 10.80 1.26 -8.15
N VAL A 108 10.59 -0.04 -7.87
CA VAL A 108 10.95 -0.63 -6.58
C VAL A 108 12.22 -1.45 -6.76
N LYS A 109 13.23 -1.18 -5.95
CA LYS A 109 14.52 -1.89 -6.00
C LYS A 109 14.52 -3.10 -5.08
N ASP A 110 15.37 -4.09 -5.39
CA ASP A 110 15.50 -5.32 -4.60
C ASP A 110 15.93 -5.06 -3.15
N ALA A 111 16.92 -4.20 -2.92
CA ALA A 111 17.42 -3.93 -1.58
C ALA A 111 16.34 -3.42 -0.60
N PRO A 112 15.46 -2.47 -0.98
CA PRO A 112 14.30 -2.11 -0.17
C PRO A 112 13.34 -3.26 0.12
N ILE A 113 13.10 -4.14 -0.85
CA ILE A 113 12.21 -5.31 -0.65
C ILE A 113 12.84 -6.30 0.33
N GLN A 114 14.13 -6.58 0.21
CA GLN A 114 14.87 -7.45 1.14
C GLN A 114 14.81 -6.92 2.57
N ASP A 115 15.04 -5.62 2.76
CA ASP A 115 14.96 -4.98 4.07
C ASP A 115 13.54 -4.99 4.64
N TRP A 116 12.54 -4.77 3.80
CA TRP A 116 11.13 -4.85 4.16
C TRP A 116 10.73 -6.24 4.66
N VAL A 117 11.12 -7.31 3.94
CA VAL A 117 10.90 -8.70 4.36
C VAL A 117 11.63 -9.01 5.66
N LYS A 118 12.91 -8.62 5.77
CA LYS A 118 13.71 -8.77 6.99
C LYS A 118 13.05 -8.09 8.19
N LEU A 119 12.55 -6.88 8.01
CA LEU A 119 11.89 -6.14 9.08
C LEU A 119 10.59 -6.81 9.52
N ALA A 120 9.79 -7.33 8.58
CA ALA A 120 8.58 -8.10 8.88
C ALA A 120 8.88 -9.34 9.73
N VAL A 121 9.86 -10.15 9.30
CA VAL A 121 10.31 -11.35 10.04
C VAL A 121 10.84 -10.97 11.44
N THR A 122 11.67 -9.92 11.51
CA THR A 122 12.24 -9.45 12.78
C THR A 122 11.16 -9.02 13.76
N ARG A 123 10.15 -8.31 13.28
CA ARG A 123 9.03 -7.87 14.13
C ARG A 123 8.16 -9.03 14.55
N ALA A 124 7.81 -9.96 13.66
CA ALA A 124 7.07 -11.17 13.98
C ALA A 124 7.80 -11.98 15.06
N ARG A 125 9.11 -12.16 14.92
CA ARG A 125 9.96 -12.87 15.90
C ARG A 125 9.96 -12.17 17.27
N LYS A 126 10.05 -10.86 17.29
CA LYS A 126 10.12 -10.07 18.53
C LYS A 126 8.79 -10.02 19.27
N THR A 127 7.67 -9.97 18.57
CA THR A 127 6.35 -9.77 19.17
C THR A 127 5.54 -11.05 19.32
N GLY A 128 5.85 -12.08 18.51
CA GLY A 128 5.02 -13.29 18.40
C GLY A 128 3.73 -13.08 17.61
N ALA A 129 3.46 -11.84 17.12
CA ALA A 129 2.27 -11.53 16.35
C ALA A 129 2.41 -12.02 14.89
N PRO A 130 1.30 -12.43 14.26
CA PRO A 130 1.30 -12.78 12.84
C PRO A 130 1.68 -11.58 11.98
N ALA A 131 2.53 -11.81 10.98
CA ALA A 131 2.88 -10.82 9.96
C ALA A 131 2.14 -11.14 8.66
N VAL A 132 1.36 -10.22 8.17
CA VAL A 132 0.54 -10.39 6.96
C VAL A 132 1.04 -9.43 5.89
N PHE A 133 1.54 -9.97 4.78
CA PHE A 133 1.82 -9.21 3.57
C PHE A 133 0.52 -8.97 2.80
N TRP A 134 0.17 -7.72 2.62
CA TRP A 134 -1.06 -7.28 1.95
C TRP A 134 -0.78 -7.12 0.47
N LEU A 135 -0.91 -8.20 -0.29
CA LEU A 135 -0.54 -8.26 -1.70
C LEU A 135 -1.60 -9.04 -2.49
N ASP A 136 -2.13 -8.42 -3.55
CA ASP A 136 -3.07 -9.03 -4.46
C ASP A 136 -2.35 -9.59 -5.70
N LYS A 137 -2.41 -10.91 -5.86
CA LYS A 137 -1.82 -11.62 -7.01
C LYS A 137 -2.39 -11.18 -8.38
N ASN A 138 -3.58 -10.58 -8.38
CA ASN A 138 -4.23 -10.10 -9.60
C ASN A 138 -3.72 -8.71 -10.04
N ARG A 139 -2.94 -8.05 -9.20
CA ARG A 139 -2.31 -6.77 -9.53
C ARG A 139 -0.88 -7.02 -9.99
N PRO A 140 -0.51 -6.64 -11.23
CA PRO A 140 0.80 -6.99 -11.81
C PRO A 140 1.99 -6.60 -10.94
N HIS A 141 1.98 -5.40 -10.37
CA HIS A 141 3.04 -4.93 -9.46
C HIS A 141 3.13 -5.80 -8.20
N GLU A 142 2.00 -6.07 -7.56
CA GLU A 142 1.95 -6.86 -6.32
C GLU A 142 2.26 -8.35 -6.57
N ALA A 143 1.89 -8.87 -7.75
CA ALA A 143 2.28 -10.23 -8.16
C ALA A 143 3.82 -10.37 -8.23
N GLN A 144 4.54 -9.36 -8.73
CA GLN A 144 6.00 -9.35 -8.72
C GLN A 144 6.56 -9.26 -7.29
N LEU A 145 5.94 -8.46 -6.42
CA LEU A 145 6.33 -8.40 -5.01
C LEU A 145 6.12 -9.74 -4.31
N ILE A 146 5.05 -10.48 -4.60
CA ILE A 146 4.81 -11.83 -4.04
C ILE A 146 5.96 -12.79 -4.41
N ILE A 147 6.42 -12.76 -5.66
CA ILE A 147 7.57 -13.57 -6.10
C ILE A 147 8.81 -13.23 -5.26
N LYS A 148 9.12 -11.95 -5.13
CA LYS A 148 10.27 -11.46 -4.35
C LYS A 148 10.15 -11.77 -2.86
N VAL A 149 8.99 -11.58 -2.26
CA VAL A 149 8.73 -11.92 -0.85
C VAL A 149 8.99 -13.40 -0.61
N ASN A 150 8.43 -14.29 -1.46
CA ASN A 150 8.65 -15.73 -1.35
C ASN A 150 10.12 -16.14 -1.53
N GLU A 151 10.88 -15.43 -2.37
CA GLU A 151 12.31 -15.64 -2.53
C GLU A 151 13.07 -15.22 -1.26
N TYR A 152 12.81 -14.03 -0.75
CA TYR A 152 13.56 -13.49 0.39
C TYR A 152 13.16 -14.09 1.73
N LEU A 153 11.95 -14.59 1.90
CA LEU A 153 11.59 -15.35 3.10
C LEU A 153 12.43 -16.60 3.30
N LYS A 154 12.92 -17.23 2.20
CA LYS A 154 13.75 -18.45 2.29
C LYS A 154 15.11 -18.25 2.94
N VAL A 155 15.62 -17.02 2.97
CA VAL A 155 16.92 -16.71 3.62
C VAL A 155 16.79 -16.31 5.08
N HIS A 156 15.56 -16.29 5.61
CA HIS A 156 15.28 -15.99 7.01
C HIS A 156 14.78 -17.24 7.75
N ASP A 157 15.14 -17.36 8.99
CA ASP A 157 14.51 -18.34 9.89
C ASP A 157 13.08 -17.89 10.19
N THR A 158 12.10 -18.63 9.70
CA THR A 158 10.66 -18.38 9.90
C THR A 158 9.99 -19.45 10.76
N GLU A 159 10.77 -20.37 11.35
CA GLU A 159 10.23 -21.44 12.18
C GLU A 159 9.47 -20.86 13.38
N GLY A 160 8.26 -21.37 13.59
CA GLY A 160 7.37 -20.91 14.67
C GLY A 160 6.73 -19.54 14.45
N LEU A 161 6.94 -18.89 13.30
CA LEU A 161 6.29 -17.63 12.95
C LEU A 161 5.07 -17.85 12.07
N THR A 162 4.03 -17.07 12.28
CA THR A 162 2.89 -16.97 11.38
C THR A 162 3.15 -15.83 10.38
N ILE A 163 3.52 -16.18 9.16
CA ILE A 163 3.75 -15.22 8.06
C ILE A 163 2.81 -15.58 6.92
N LEU A 164 1.96 -14.64 6.54
CA LEU A 164 0.89 -14.84 5.57
C LEU A 164 1.03 -13.84 4.42
N ILE A 165 0.55 -14.22 3.24
CA ILE A 165 0.37 -13.33 2.08
C ILE A 165 -1.10 -13.39 1.72
N MET A 166 -1.81 -12.27 1.80
CA MET A 166 -3.24 -12.18 1.56
C MET A 166 -3.56 -10.96 0.71
N SER A 167 -4.64 -11.02 -0.06
CA SER A 167 -5.19 -9.83 -0.70
C SER A 167 -5.61 -8.80 0.35
N PRO A 168 -5.64 -7.50 0.02
CA PRO A 168 -6.00 -6.47 1.00
C PRO A 168 -7.38 -6.67 1.65
N ALA A 169 -8.37 -7.23 0.93
CA ALA A 169 -9.68 -7.55 1.52
C ALA A 169 -9.58 -8.68 2.56
N GLU A 170 -8.95 -9.80 2.18
CA GLU A 170 -8.74 -10.93 3.08
C GLU A 170 -7.89 -10.54 4.30
N ALA A 171 -6.82 -9.77 4.07
CA ALA A 171 -5.94 -9.27 5.13
C ALA A 171 -6.67 -8.31 6.10
N THR A 172 -7.60 -7.49 5.59
CA THR A 172 -8.46 -6.65 6.43
C THR A 172 -9.32 -7.51 7.34
N ARG A 173 -10.05 -8.48 6.78
CA ARG A 173 -10.93 -9.38 7.54
C ARG A 173 -10.16 -10.18 8.58
N TYR A 174 -9.05 -10.80 8.17
CA TYR A 174 -8.15 -11.52 9.08
C TYR A 174 -7.63 -10.64 10.22
N SER A 175 -7.21 -9.41 9.89
CA SER A 175 -6.73 -8.48 10.93
C SER A 175 -7.83 -8.12 11.92
N LEU A 176 -9.07 -7.89 11.45
CA LEU A 176 -10.22 -7.60 12.30
C LEU A 176 -10.56 -8.79 13.23
N GLU A 177 -10.50 -10.01 12.73
CA GLU A 177 -10.72 -11.23 13.51
C GLU A 177 -9.66 -11.34 14.64
N VAL A 178 -8.38 -11.19 14.29
CA VAL A 178 -7.27 -11.28 15.26
C VAL A 178 -7.35 -10.20 16.32
N ILE A 179 -7.57 -8.93 15.93
CA ILE A 179 -7.65 -7.86 16.93
C ILE A 179 -8.92 -7.95 17.77
N ASN A 180 -10.02 -8.47 17.25
CA ASN A 180 -11.26 -8.68 18.03
C ASN A 180 -11.09 -9.74 19.12
N GLU A 181 -10.12 -10.67 18.97
CA GLU A 181 -9.68 -11.60 20.01
C GLU A 181 -8.72 -10.96 21.03
N GLY A 182 -8.41 -9.69 20.92
CA GLY A 182 -7.44 -9.00 21.78
C GLY A 182 -5.97 -9.28 21.45
N LYS A 183 -5.68 -9.78 20.26
CA LYS A 183 -4.33 -10.10 19.79
C LYS A 183 -3.85 -9.07 18.78
N ASP A 184 -2.53 -8.85 18.75
CA ASP A 184 -1.91 -7.93 17.79
C ASP A 184 -1.63 -8.60 16.46
N VAL A 185 -1.60 -7.77 15.39
CA VAL A 185 -1.22 -8.20 14.04
C VAL A 185 -0.22 -7.20 13.44
N ILE A 186 0.66 -7.68 12.57
CA ILE A 186 1.60 -6.86 11.82
C ILE A 186 1.14 -6.80 10.36
N SER A 187 0.67 -5.66 9.92
CA SER A 187 0.41 -5.39 8.50
C SER A 187 1.71 -5.05 7.79
N VAL A 188 2.00 -5.75 6.69
CA VAL A 188 3.21 -5.56 5.88
C VAL A 188 2.77 -5.08 4.50
N THR A 189 2.98 -3.80 4.19
CA THR A 189 2.29 -3.12 3.08
C THR A 189 3.22 -2.27 2.23
N GLY A 190 2.79 -1.97 1.01
CA GLY A 190 3.32 -0.87 0.22
C GLY A 190 2.92 0.50 0.79
N ASN A 191 3.42 1.57 0.17
CA ASN A 191 3.25 2.95 0.67
C ASN A 191 1.81 3.44 0.60
N VAL A 192 1.11 3.18 -0.51
CA VAL A 192 -0.27 3.65 -0.69
C VAL A 192 -1.19 2.98 0.32
N LEU A 193 -1.11 1.66 0.42
CA LEU A 193 -1.93 0.89 1.35
C LEU A 193 -1.61 1.23 2.82
N ARG A 194 -0.34 1.50 3.14
CA ARG A 194 0.04 1.99 4.46
C ARG A 194 -0.73 3.26 4.85
N ASP A 195 -0.86 4.20 3.91
CA ASP A 195 -1.57 5.46 4.18
C ASP A 195 -3.06 5.22 4.45
N TYR A 196 -3.69 4.28 3.74
CA TYR A 196 -5.06 3.83 4.09
C TYR A 196 -5.14 3.26 5.50
N LEU A 197 -4.20 2.39 5.87
CA LEU A 197 -4.22 1.72 7.17
C LEU A 197 -3.89 2.65 8.33
N THR A 198 -3.09 3.70 8.10
CA THR A 198 -2.76 4.71 9.10
C THR A 198 -3.99 5.46 9.59
N ASP A 199 -4.97 5.66 8.72
CA ASP A 199 -6.23 6.29 9.10
C ASP A 199 -7.27 5.29 9.61
N LEU A 200 -7.22 4.06 9.16
CA LEU A 200 -8.25 3.06 9.43
C LEU A 200 -8.10 2.42 10.83
N PHE A 201 -7.00 1.73 11.09
CA PHE A 201 -6.83 0.96 12.33
C PHE A 201 -6.65 1.80 13.59
N PRO A 202 -5.89 2.91 13.60
CA PRO A 202 -5.84 3.79 14.76
C PRO A 202 -7.20 4.36 15.17
N ILE A 203 -8.08 4.62 14.19
CA ILE A 203 -9.46 5.06 14.48
C ILE A 203 -10.25 3.95 15.19
N LEU A 204 -10.10 2.70 14.78
CA LEU A 204 -10.74 1.56 15.43
C LEU A 204 -10.17 1.33 16.85
N GLU A 205 -8.85 1.37 16.99
CA GLU A 205 -8.13 1.14 18.26
C GLU A 205 -8.47 2.16 19.34
N VAL A 206 -8.63 3.43 18.99
CA VAL A 206 -8.99 4.47 19.97
C VAL A 206 -10.50 4.61 20.18
N GLY A 207 -11.32 3.83 19.49
CA GLY A 207 -12.78 3.90 19.55
C GLY A 207 -13.36 5.22 19.02
N THR A 208 -12.53 6.04 18.36
CA THR A 208 -12.93 7.33 17.82
C THR A 208 -13.95 7.16 16.70
N SER A 209 -13.95 6.03 16.00
CA SER A 209 -14.94 5.72 14.97
C SER A 209 -16.36 5.71 15.53
N ALA A 210 -16.59 5.12 16.69
CA ALA A 210 -17.89 5.15 17.34
C ALA A 210 -18.27 6.57 17.78
N LYS A 211 -17.32 7.35 18.24
CA LYS A 211 -17.54 8.77 18.62
C LYS A 211 -17.67 9.65 17.39
N MET A 212 -16.89 9.44 16.33
CA MET A 212 -17.00 10.20 15.08
C MET A 212 -18.32 9.91 14.37
N LEU A 213 -18.82 8.69 14.38
CA LEU A 213 -20.17 8.38 13.88
C LEU A 213 -21.28 9.06 14.68
N SER A 214 -21.00 9.44 15.91
CA SER A 214 -21.94 10.24 16.73
C SER A 214 -21.75 11.75 16.62
N ILE A 215 -20.57 12.21 16.16
CA ILE A 215 -20.21 13.64 16.05
C ILE A 215 -20.40 14.17 14.62
N VAL A 216 -20.05 13.36 13.61
CA VAL A 216 -20.20 13.75 12.19
C VAL A 216 -21.63 14.16 11.80
N PRO A 217 -22.71 13.55 12.33
CA PRO A 217 -24.04 14.05 12.09
C PRO A 217 -24.36 15.40 12.74
N LEU A 218 -23.47 15.92 13.59
CA LEU A 218 -23.63 17.20 14.29
C LEU A 218 -22.85 18.34 13.62
N MET A 219 -22.08 18.04 12.58
CA MET A 219 -21.42 19.01 11.70
C MET A 219 -22.08 19.03 10.33
#